data_786662a21a0f2c49347bfbacf0da6874
#
_entry.id   786662a21a0f2c49347bfbacf0da6874
#
_cell.length_a   1.000
_cell.length_b   1.000
_cell.length_c   1.000
_cell.angle_alpha   90.00
_cell.angle_beta   90.00
_cell.angle_gamma   90.00
#
_symmetry.space_group_name_H-M   'P 1'
#
loop_
_entity.id
_entity.type
_entity.pdbx_description
1 polymer ?
#
loop_
_entity_poly.entity_id
_entity_poly.type
_entity_poly.pdbx_seq_one_letter_code
_entity_poly.pdbx_strand_id
1 'polypeptide(L)'
;MLDLDKRSITYLPGVGPKKADILQKEAGISSYEDLLFYFPYKYIDRSRFYKVVEISGNMPYIQLKGQILYFDTLGEGRSKRLVGKFSDGTGTIDLVWFKGLNYVTDKYRPNTEYIVFGKPTEFGHTYNIPHPDIDSMEQADQVANGLTPFYNTSEKMKKSFLNSRAIQNLQYTLLSWLNWELPETLSPDVLKRIHMMSMTEAMRNIHFPESAAKLRDAQLRLKFDELFFIQLNILRTASVRKLKLKGIVFPTVGHYFNTFYKEYLPFELTNAQKR
;
A
#
# COMPACT_ATOMS: atom_id res chain seq x y z
N MET A 1 7.36 16.90 -19.26
CA MET A 1 6.40 16.37 -18.26
C MET A 1 6.14 14.91 -18.62
N LEU A 2 6.36 13.99 -17.70
CA LEU A 2 6.08 12.58 -17.94
C LEU A 2 4.55 12.41 -17.95
N ASP A 3 3.95 12.21 -19.15
CA ASP A 3 2.51 11.95 -19.31
C ASP A 3 2.18 10.52 -18.83
N LEU A 4 2.25 10.30 -17.51
CA LEU A 4 2.05 8.98 -16.90
C LEU A 4 0.60 8.49 -17.05
N ASP A 5 -0.35 9.41 -17.06
CA ASP A 5 -1.78 9.18 -17.27
C ASP A 5 -2.08 8.61 -18.66
N LYS A 6 -1.29 8.99 -19.67
CA LYS A 6 -1.46 8.55 -21.07
C LYS A 6 -0.72 7.26 -21.39
N ARG A 7 0.19 6.80 -20.54
CA ARG A 7 0.93 5.56 -20.77
C ARG A 7 0.14 4.36 -20.26
N SER A 8 -0.32 3.52 -21.19
CA SER A 8 -1.03 2.30 -20.84
C SER A 8 -0.15 1.34 -20.04
N ILE A 9 -0.74 0.76 -18.99
CA ILE A 9 -0.10 -0.25 -18.15
C ILE A 9 0.36 -1.48 -18.92
N THR A 10 -0.20 -1.74 -20.09
CA THR A 10 0.15 -2.87 -20.98
C THR A 10 1.63 -2.90 -21.35
N TYR A 11 2.25 -1.72 -21.46
CA TYR A 11 3.65 -1.59 -21.87
C TYR A 11 4.64 -1.69 -20.72
N LEU A 12 4.17 -1.82 -19.48
CA LEU A 12 5.05 -2.04 -18.36
C LEU A 12 5.61 -3.48 -18.41
N PRO A 13 6.94 -3.67 -18.31
CA PRO A 13 7.54 -4.99 -18.28
C PRO A 13 6.90 -5.92 -17.24
N GLY A 14 6.50 -7.11 -17.66
CA GLY A 14 5.82 -8.09 -16.80
C GLY A 14 4.29 -8.02 -16.78
N VAL A 15 3.65 -7.04 -17.43
CA VAL A 15 2.19 -6.92 -17.51
C VAL A 15 1.63 -7.63 -18.75
N GLY A 16 1.81 -7.06 -19.93
CA GLY A 16 1.20 -7.57 -21.16
C GLY A 16 -0.33 -7.46 -21.21
N PRO A 17 -0.97 -7.74 -22.38
CA PRO A 17 -2.42 -7.44 -22.58
C PRO A 17 -3.36 -8.17 -21.62
N LYS A 18 -3.10 -9.46 -21.35
CA LYS A 18 -3.98 -10.27 -20.46
C LYS A 18 -3.98 -9.77 -19.01
N LYS A 19 -2.80 -9.42 -18.48
CA LYS A 19 -2.70 -8.89 -17.12
C LYS A 19 -3.23 -7.47 -17.04
N ALA A 20 -3.04 -6.65 -18.08
CA ALA A 20 -3.57 -5.29 -18.15
C ALA A 20 -5.10 -5.28 -18.08
N ASP A 21 -5.78 -6.17 -18.83
CA ASP A 21 -7.24 -6.31 -18.75
C ASP A 21 -7.72 -6.66 -17.35
N ILE A 22 -7.01 -7.56 -16.65
CA ILE A 22 -7.34 -7.93 -15.28
C ILE A 22 -7.08 -6.78 -14.29
N LEU A 23 -5.94 -6.09 -14.41
CA LEU A 23 -5.61 -4.94 -13.58
C LEU A 23 -6.65 -3.83 -13.72
N GLN A 24 -7.09 -3.56 -14.95
CA GLN A 24 -8.14 -2.57 -15.21
C GLN A 24 -9.49 -2.98 -14.60
N LYS A 25 -9.93 -4.23 -14.82
CA LYS A 25 -11.25 -4.70 -14.36
C LYS A 25 -11.35 -4.89 -12.86
N GLU A 26 -10.28 -5.36 -12.23
CA GLU A 26 -10.29 -5.78 -10.82
C GLU A 26 -9.71 -4.73 -9.86
N ALA A 27 -8.83 -3.85 -10.35
CA ALA A 27 -8.15 -2.85 -9.54
C ALA A 27 -8.27 -1.41 -10.08
N GLY A 28 -8.90 -1.21 -11.25
CA GLY A 28 -9.01 0.11 -11.87
C GLY A 28 -7.71 0.64 -12.45
N ILE A 29 -6.68 -0.20 -12.63
CA ILE A 29 -5.35 0.19 -13.06
C ILE A 29 -5.25 0.05 -14.58
N SER A 30 -5.26 1.17 -15.32
CA SER A 30 -5.16 1.23 -16.78
C SER A 30 -3.89 1.95 -17.27
N SER A 31 -3.33 2.82 -16.47
CA SER A 31 -2.17 3.65 -16.77
C SER A 31 -1.02 3.45 -15.78
N TYR A 32 0.15 4.03 -16.09
CA TYR A 32 1.27 4.08 -15.15
C TYR A 32 0.93 4.92 -13.92
N GLU A 33 0.16 6.00 -14.10
CA GLU A 33 -0.30 6.82 -12.99
C GLU A 33 -1.21 6.05 -12.05
N ASP A 34 -2.20 5.31 -12.57
CA ASP A 34 -3.09 4.48 -11.75
C ASP A 34 -2.30 3.47 -10.90
N LEU A 35 -1.28 2.85 -11.49
CA LEU A 35 -0.41 1.94 -10.75
C LEU A 35 0.37 2.66 -9.65
N LEU A 36 0.96 3.82 -9.95
CA LEU A 36 1.75 4.60 -9.00
C LEU A 36 0.90 5.05 -7.80
N PHE A 37 -0.37 5.41 -8.03
CA PHE A 37 -1.31 5.81 -6.97
C PHE A 37 -2.09 4.62 -6.37
N TYR A 38 -1.79 3.40 -6.77
CA TYR A 38 -2.36 2.22 -6.15
C TYR A 38 -1.61 1.88 -4.86
N PHE A 39 -2.02 2.49 -3.76
CA PHE A 39 -1.32 2.43 -2.48
C PHE A 39 -1.53 1.12 -1.71
N PRO A 40 -0.53 0.70 -0.91
CA PRO A 40 -0.69 -0.42 0.01
C PRO A 40 -1.76 -0.11 1.07
N TYR A 41 -2.57 -1.11 1.41
CA TYR A 41 -3.58 -0.97 2.47
C TYR A 41 -3.02 -1.27 3.87
N LYS A 42 -1.90 -1.98 3.95
CA LYS A 42 -1.17 -2.27 5.20
C LYS A 42 0.30 -2.54 4.93
N TYR A 43 1.08 -2.47 6.00
CA TYR A 43 2.49 -2.82 6.01
C TYR A 43 2.74 -3.88 7.07
N ILE A 44 3.62 -4.81 6.78
CA ILE A 44 4.03 -5.85 7.72
C ILE A 44 5.52 -5.67 7.99
N ASP A 45 5.86 -5.59 9.27
CA ASP A 45 7.25 -5.53 9.71
C ASP A 45 7.90 -6.89 9.53
N ARG A 46 8.93 -6.95 8.69
CA ARG A 46 9.76 -8.14 8.44
C ARG A 46 11.14 -8.02 9.06
N SER A 47 11.36 -7.09 9.97
CA SER A 47 12.67 -6.92 10.61
C SER A 47 13.00 -8.02 11.61
N ARG A 48 11.97 -8.69 12.18
CA ARG A 48 12.14 -9.75 13.17
C ARG A 48 12.06 -11.14 12.55
N PHE A 49 13.08 -11.94 12.79
CA PHE A 49 13.05 -13.38 12.55
C PHE A 49 12.59 -14.08 13.85
N TYR A 50 11.56 -14.90 13.70
CA TYR A 50 11.08 -15.77 14.76
C TYR A 50 11.79 -17.13 14.68
N LYS A 51 11.80 -17.85 15.79
CA LYS A 51 12.22 -19.24 15.84
C LYS A 51 11.01 -20.16 15.79
N VAL A 52 11.19 -21.37 15.23
CA VAL A 52 10.10 -22.34 15.14
C VAL A 52 9.55 -22.68 16.52
N VAL A 53 10.41 -22.76 17.53
CA VAL A 53 10.02 -23.03 18.93
C VAL A 53 9.17 -21.90 19.55
N GLU A 54 9.25 -20.69 19.02
CA GLU A 54 8.46 -19.53 19.50
C GLU A 54 7.03 -19.52 18.94
N ILE A 55 6.72 -20.39 17.98
CA ILE A 55 5.43 -20.40 17.32
C ILE A 55 4.36 -20.91 18.29
N SER A 56 3.35 -20.08 18.49
CA SER A 56 2.19 -20.38 19.33
C SER A 56 0.91 -19.98 18.62
N GLY A 57 -0.27 -20.33 19.19
CA GLY A 57 -1.56 -20.08 18.54
C GLY A 57 -1.78 -18.61 18.16
N ASN A 58 -2.52 -18.36 17.13
CA ASN A 58 -2.95 -17.05 16.61
C ASN A 58 -1.87 -15.96 16.44
N MET A 59 -0.66 -16.37 16.03
CA MET A 59 0.38 -15.40 15.68
C MET A 59 0.03 -14.62 14.39
N PRO A 60 0.52 -13.37 14.26
CA PRO A 60 0.45 -12.63 13.00
C PRO A 60 1.31 -13.29 11.93
N TYR A 61 1.48 -12.63 10.80
CA TYR A 61 2.49 -13.04 9.82
C TYR A 61 3.88 -12.97 10.45
N ILE A 62 4.66 -14.04 10.30
CA ILE A 62 6.01 -14.18 10.84
C ILE A 62 7.02 -14.46 9.74
N GLN A 63 8.28 -14.21 10.05
CA GLN A 63 9.42 -14.54 9.19
C GLN A 63 10.33 -15.52 9.91
N LEU A 64 10.67 -16.60 9.21
CA LEU A 64 11.57 -17.66 9.69
C LEU A 64 12.78 -17.73 8.77
N LYS A 65 13.94 -17.98 9.33
CA LYS A 65 15.16 -18.28 8.58
C LYS A 65 15.58 -19.72 8.88
N GLY A 66 15.79 -20.53 7.85
CA GLY A 66 16.18 -21.93 7.99
C GLY A 66 16.21 -22.64 6.65
N GLN A 67 16.10 -23.96 6.64
CA GLN A 67 16.20 -24.77 5.45
C GLN A 67 15.00 -25.71 5.29
N ILE A 68 14.63 -25.97 4.05
CA ILE A 68 13.67 -27.03 3.70
C ILE A 68 14.42 -28.35 3.72
N LEU A 69 14.01 -29.25 4.59
CA LEU A 69 14.68 -30.56 4.74
C LEU A 69 14.32 -31.50 3.59
N TYR A 70 13.03 -31.62 3.31
CA TYR A 70 12.47 -32.45 2.23
C TYR A 70 11.07 -32.00 1.85
N PHE A 71 10.58 -32.54 0.75
CA PHE A 71 9.20 -32.38 0.29
C PHE A 71 8.49 -33.72 0.27
N ASP A 72 7.25 -33.74 0.76
CA ASP A 72 6.33 -34.86 0.67
C ASP A 72 5.05 -34.45 -0.06
N THR A 73 4.48 -35.37 -0.82
CA THR A 73 3.18 -35.17 -1.44
C THR A 73 2.13 -36.03 -0.73
N LEU A 74 1.16 -35.38 -0.10
CA LEU A 74 0.10 -36.04 0.67
C LEU A 74 -1.26 -35.92 -0.05
N GLY A 75 -2.05 -36.97 0.05
CA GLY A 75 -3.39 -37.06 -0.51
C GLY A 75 -3.41 -37.35 -2.02
N GLU A 76 -4.61 -37.65 -2.54
CA GLU A 76 -4.85 -37.98 -3.95
C GLU A 76 -5.92 -37.08 -4.56
N GLY A 77 -5.91 -36.95 -5.88
CA GLY A 77 -6.90 -36.18 -6.63
C GLY A 77 -7.01 -34.74 -6.17
N ARG A 78 -8.19 -34.30 -5.73
CA ARG A 78 -8.47 -32.93 -5.30
C ARG A 78 -7.90 -32.58 -3.91
N SER A 79 -7.57 -33.59 -3.10
CA SER A 79 -6.97 -33.41 -1.77
C SER A 79 -5.43 -33.39 -1.80
N LYS A 80 -4.83 -33.57 -2.98
CA LYS A 80 -3.38 -33.57 -3.18
C LYS A 80 -2.75 -32.25 -2.74
N ARG A 81 -1.76 -32.31 -1.83
CA ARG A 81 -1.03 -31.18 -1.33
C ARG A 81 0.46 -31.50 -1.24
N LEU A 82 1.29 -30.52 -1.43
CA LEU A 82 2.73 -30.61 -1.18
C LEU A 82 3.02 -30.08 0.22
N VAL A 83 3.83 -30.80 0.97
CA VAL A 83 4.30 -30.41 2.30
C VAL A 83 5.82 -30.34 2.26
N GLY A 84 6.39 -29.19 2.54
CA GLY A 84 7.81 -29.00 2.77
C GLY A 84 8.11 -28.96 4.26
N LYS A 85 8.91 -29.88 4.76
CA LYS A 85 9.37 -29.85 6.15
C LYS A 85 10.48 -28.81 6.26
N PHE A 86 10.23 -27.76 7.04
CA PHE A 86 11.16 -26.66 7.26
C PHE A 86 11.72 -26.70 8.68
N SER A 87 13.02 -26.39 8.84
CA SER A 87 13.67 -26.32 10.14
C SER A 87 14.63 -25.13 10.22
N ASP A 88 14.66 -24.51 11.39
CA ASP A 88 15.61 -23.47 11.77
C ASP A 88 16.65 -23.96 12.81
N GLY A 89 16.68 -25.27 13.06
CA GLY A 89 17.50 -25.90 14.09
C GLY A 89 16.89 -25.91 15.50
N THR A 90 15.85 -25.11 15.77
CA THR A 90 15.13 -25.10 17.07
C THR A 90 13.88 -25.99 17.05
N GLY A 91 13.37 -26.30 15.85
CA GLY A 91 12.20 -27.12 15.65
C GLY A 91 11.91 -27.33 14.17
N THR A 92 10.76 -27.92 13.88
CA THR A 92 10.28 -28.11 12.51
C THR A 92 8.84 -27.60 12.34
N ILE A 93 8.54 -27.06 11.15
CA ILE A 93 7.21 -26.62 10.77
C ILE A 93 6.90 -27.07 9.34
N ASP A 94 5.60 -27.30 9.05
CA ASP A 94 5.15 -27.72 7.75
C ASP A 94 4.80 -26.51 6.88
N LEU A 95 5.40 -26.43 5.70
CA LEU A 95 5.03 -25.48 4.66
C LEU A 95 4.10 -26.19 3.68
N VAL A 96 2.87 -25.68 3.47
CA VAL A 96 1.84 -26.45 2.75
C VAL A 96 1.38 -25.71 1.50
N TRP A 97 1.37 -26.40 0.37
CA TRP A 97 0.84 -25.90 -0.90
C TRP A 97 -0.27 -26.80 -1.44
N PHE A 98 -1.38 -26.19 -1.83
CA PHE A 98 -2.53 -26.88 -2.44
C PHE A 98 -2.56 -26.68 -3.96
N LYS A 99 -1.73 -25.79 -4.51
CA LYS A 99 -1.65 -25.48 -5.95
C LYS A 99 -0.22 -25.20 -6.35
N GLY A 100 0.09 -25.45 -7.63
CA GLY A 100 1.42 -25.18 -8.19
C GLY A 100 2.52 -26.09 -7.63
N LEU A 101 2.20 -27.33 -7.28
CA LEU A 101 3.09 -28.24 -6.57
C LEU A 101 4.41 -28.45 -7.32
N ASN A 102 4.36 -28.71 -8.64
CA ASN A 102 5.55 -28.91 -9.47
C ASN A 102 6.43 -27.64 -9.52
N TYR A 103 5.78 -26.47 -9.63
CA TYR A 103 6.51 -25.19 -9.61
C TYR A 103 7.30 -24.99 -8.31
N VAL A 104 6.74 -25.40 -7.17
CA VAL A 104 7.41 -25.29 -5.87
C VAL A 104 8.63 -26.21 -5.81
N THR A 105 8.49 -27.48 -6.19
CA THR A 105 9.59 -28.46 -6.18
C THR A 105 10.69 -28.13 -7.20
N ASP A 106 10.34 -27.52 -8.33
CA ASP A 106 11.30 -27.08 -9.33
C ASP A 106 12.10 -25.85 -8.88
N LYS A 107 11.44 -24.95 -8.12
CA LYS A 107 12.02 -23.68 -7.70
C LYS A 107 12.86 -23.79 -6.42
N TYR A 108 12.41 -24.58 -5.44
CA TYR A 108 13.07 -24.67 -4.13
C TYR A 108 13.75 -26.02 -3.94
N ARG A 109 14.98 -26.00 -3.46
CA ARG A 109 15.82 -27.19 -3.27
C ARG A 109 15.86 -27.57 -1.79
N PRO A 110 15.78 -28.88 -1.46
CA PRO A 110 16.07 -29.36 -0.10
C PRO A 110 17.49 -29.00 0.34
N ASN A 111 17.70 -28.90 1.64
CA ASN A 111 18.97 -28.56 2.31
C ASN A 111 19.59 -27.22 1.86
N THR A 112 18.73 -26.30 1.45
CA THR A 112 19.12 -24.93 1.09
C THR A 112 18.47 -23.96 2.06
N GLU A 113 19.22 -22.94 2.47
CA GLU A 113 18.69 -21.88 3.36
C GLU A 113 17.75 -20.94 2.61
N TYR A 114 16.61 -20.68 3.24
CA TYR A 114 15.57 -19.79 2.77
C TYR A 114 15.05 -18.91 3.90
N ILE A 115 14.48 -17.79 3.52
CA ILE A 115 13.59 -17.03 4.37
C ILE A 115 12.15 -17.35 4.00
N VAL A 116 11.40 -17.82 4.97
CA VAL A 116 9.98 -18.17 4.84
C VAL A 116 9.16 -17.13 5.54
N PHE A 117 8.19 -16.55 4.84
CA PHE A 117 7.26 -15.60 5.39
C PHE A 117 5.82 -16.10 5.20
N GLY A 118 5.05 -16.07 6.28
CA GLY A 118 3.66 -16.51 6.23
C GLY A 118 2.96 -16.42 7.58
N LYS A 119 1.67 -16.71 7.59
CA LYS A 119 0.89 -16.77 8.83
C LYS A 119 0.83 -18.22 9.32
N PRO A 120 1.35 -18.53 10.51
CA PRO A 120 1.19 -19.86 11.09
C PRO A 120 -0.29 -20.15 11.35
N THR A 121 -0.68 -21.35 11.06
CA THR A 121 -2.04 -21.88 11.28
C THR A 121 -1.93 -23.16 12.09
N GLU A 122 -2.75 -23.31 13.10
CA GLU A 122 -2.84 -24.53 13.89
C GLU A 122 -3.57 -25.63 13.10
N PHE A 123 -3.00 -26.81 13.06
CA PHE A 123 -3.58 -27.99 12.45
C PHE A 123 -3.35 -29.20 13.35
N GLY A 124 -4.39 -29.62 14.08
CA GLY A 124 -4.27 -30.64 15.14
C GLY A 124 -3.40 -30.13 16.29
N HIS A 125 -2.28 -30.82 16.55
CA HIS A 125 -1.32 -30.45 17.58
C HIS A 125 -0.04 -29.82 17.03
N THR A 126 -0.04 -29.45 15.74
CA THR A 126 1.13 -28.86 15.05
C THR A 126 0.77 -27.56 14.35
N TYR A 127 1.77 -26.81 13.98
CA TYR A 127 1.61 -25.61 13.18
C TYR A 127 2.08 -25.84 11.75
N ASN A 128 1.37 -25.20 10.81
CA ASN A 128 1.79 -25.14 9.42
C ASN A 128 1.70 -23.71 8.87
N ILE A 129 2.38 -23.45 7.78
CA ILE A 129 2.27 -22.19 7.03
C ILE A 129 1.73 -22.51 5.63
N PRO A 130 0.45 -22.20 5.35
CA PRO A 130 -0.13 -22.42 4.04
C PRO A 130 0.35 -21.37 3.05
N HIS A 131 0.76 -21.82 1.85
CA HIS A 131 1.24 -20.99 0.75
C HIS A 131 2.22 -19.89 1.19
N PRO A 132 3.33 -20.23 1.86
CA PRO A 132 4.30 -19.24 2.30
C PRO A 132 4.96 -18.54 1.11
N ASP A 133 5.35 -17.27 1.33
CA ASP A 133 6.35 -16.63 0.48
C ASP A 133 7.73 -17.12 0.90
N ILE A 134 8.54 -17.55 -0.08
CA ILE A 134 9.89 -18.05 0.16
C ILE A 134 10.88 -17.23 -0.66
N ASP A 135 11.87 -16.67 0.01
CA ASP A 135 12.95 -15.89 -0.56
C ASP A 135 14.29 -16.61 -0.39
N SER A 136 15.15 -16.56 -1.42
CA SER A 136 16.55 -16.99 -1.27
C SER A 136 17.29 -16.01 -0.37
N MET A 137 18.41 -16.45 0.22
CA MET A 137 19.24 -15.59 1.08
C MET A 137 19.75 -14.34 0.35
N GLU A 138 20.06 -14.44 -0.95
CA GLU A 138 20.50 -13.31 -1.76
C GLU A 138 19.41 -12.25 -1.98
N GLN A 139 18.14 -12.68 -2.04
CA GLN A 139 16.98 -11.78 -2.15
C GLN A 139 16.58 -11.21 -0.80
N ALA A 140 16.99 -11.84 0.28
CA ALA A 140 16.63 -11.50 1.64
C ALA A 140 17.22 -10.17 2.11
N ASP A 141 18.43 -9.85 1.71
CA ASP A 141 19.10 -8.58 2.07
C ASP A 141 18.33 -7.36 1.53
N GLN A 142 17.57 -7.53 0.46
CA GLN A 142 16.70 -6.48 -0.10
C GLN A 142 15.33 -6.40 0.58
N VAL A 143 14.86 -7.48 1.21
CA VAL A 143 13.51 -7.61 1.78
C VAL A 143 13.53 -7.61 3.32
N ALA A 144 14.64 -8.01 3.94
CA ALA A 144 14.73 -8.25 5.38
C ALA A 144 14.79 -6.98 6.26
N ASN A 145 14.96 -5.80 5.67
CA ASN A 145 15.24 -4.58 6.44
C ASN A 145 14.08 -3.61 6.58
N GLY A 146 12.82 -4.09 6.62
CA GLY A 146 11.79 -3.09 6.83
C GLY A 146 10.33 -3.53 6.67
N LEU A 147 9.51 -2.52 6.55
CA LEU A 147 8.06 -2.63 6.35
C LEU A 147 7.76 -3.07 4.93
N THR A 148 7.16 -4.24 4.77
CA THR A 148 6.74 -4.75 3.46
C THR A 148 5.31 -4.31 3.16
N PRO A 149 5.07 -3.64 2.03
CA PRO A 149 3.74 -3.19 1.63
C PRO A 149 2.85 -4.36 1.18
N PHE A 150 1.58 -4.30 1.55
CA PHE A 150 0.56 -5.23 1.09
C PHE A 150 -0.51 -4.49 0.28
N TYR A 151 -0.75 -4.97 -0.93
CA TYR A 151 -1.72 -4.41 -1.88
C TYR A 151 -2.99 -5.24 -1.92
N ASN A 152 -4.12 -4.59 -2.10
CA ASN A 152 -5.38 -5.27 -2.34
C ASN A 152 -5.31 -6.09 -3.62
N THR A 153 -5.81 -7.30 -3.57
CA THR A 153 -5.85 -8.19 -4.74
C THR A 153 -7.09 -9.07 -4.69
N SER A 154 -7.84 -9.11 -5.79
CA SER A 154 -8.99 -9.99 -5.91
C SER A 154 -8.58 -11.46 -6.14
N GLU A 155 -9.51 -12.38 -5.98
CA GLU A 155 -9.26 -13.79 -6.26
C GLU A 155 -8.93 -14.04 -7.75
N LYS A 156 -9.48 -13.24 -8.66
CA LYS A 156 -9.13 -13.33 -10.09
C LYS A 156 -7.70 -12.85 -10.36
N MET A 157 -7.28 -11.76 -9.69
CA MET A 157 -5.90 -11.29 -9.75
C MET A 157 -4.93 -12.38 -9.26
N LYS A 158 -5.19 -12.98 -8.09
CA LYS A 158 -4.35 -14.05 -7.54
C LYS A 158 -4.27 -15.27 -8.46
N LYS A 159 -5.38 -15.68 -9.09
CA LYS A 159 -5.40 -16.78 -10.08
C LYS A 159 -4.56 -16.48 -11.32
N SER A 160 -4.35 -15.20 -11.62
CA SER A 160 -3.56 -14.73 -12.76
C SER A 160 -2.15 -14.29 -12.36
N PHE A 161 -1.65 -14.75 -11.22
CA PHE A 161 -0.34 -14.43 -10.66
C PHE A 161 -0.12 -12.93 -10.38
N LEU A 162 -1.21 -12.17 -10.17
CA LEU A 162 -1.19 -10.77 -9.75
C LEU A 162 -1.51 -10.66 -8.26
N ASN A 163 -0.73 -11.35 -7.42
CA ASN A 163 -0.81 -11.22 -5.96
C ASN A 163 -0.12 -9.93 -5.49
N SER A 164 -0.18 -9.64 -4.18
CA SER A 164 0.42 -8.43 -3.60
C SER A 164 1.91 -8.26 -3.93
N ARG A 165 2.67 -9.35 -3.94
CA ARG A 165 4.10 -9.33 -4.32
C ARG A 165 4.30 -8.99 -5.80
N ALA A 166 3.43 -9.50 -6.68
CA ALA A 166 3.49 -9.13 -8.09
C ALA A 166 3.23 -7.64 -8.30
N ILE A 167 2.25 -7.06 -7.60
CA ILE A 167 1.99 -5.61 -7.63
C ILE A 167 3.21 -4.84 -7.09
N GLN A 168 3.82 -5.28 -5.99
CA GLN A 168 5.04 -4.68 -5.46
C GLN A 168 6.17 -4.66 -6.52
N ASN A 169 6.37 -5.77 -7.23
CA ASN A 169 7.36 -5.85 -8.29
C ASN A 169 7.05 -4.91 -9.46
N LEU A 170 5.78 -4.75 -9.83
CA LEU A 170 5.36 -3.79 -10.85
C LEU A 170 5.63 -2.35 -10.41
N GLN A 171 5.37 -2.00 -9.14
CA GLN A 171 5.71 -0.70 -8.58
C GLN A 171 7.22 -0.43 -8.65
N TYR A 172 8.04 -1.42 -8.26
CA TYR A 172 9.48 -1.31 -8.34
C TYR A 172 9.96 -1.09 -9.79
N THR A 173 9.42 -1.87 -10.73
CA THR A 173 9.73 -1.75 -12.15
C THR A 173 9.37 -0.37 -12.68
N LEU A 174 8.18 0.14 -12.33
CA LEU A 174 7.72 1.46 -12.75
C LEU A 174 8.61 2.57 -12.21
N LEU A 175 8.87 2.58 -10.91
CA LEU A 175 9.71 3.59 -10.27
C LEU A 175 11.16 3.56 -10.79
N SER A 176 11.70 2.35 -11.05
CA SER A 176 13.02 2.20 -11.67
C SER A 176 13.05 2.76 -13.10
N TRP A 177 11.99 2.57 -13.87
CA TRP A 177 11.83 3.13 -15.21
C TRP A 177 11.78 4.66 -15.21
N LEU A 178 11.25 5.24 -14.15
CA LEU A 178 11.18 6.68 -13.93
C LEU A 178 12.48 7.23 -13.30
N ASN A 179 13.52 6.41 -13.18
CA ASN A 179 14.75 6.73 -12.47
C ASN A 179 14.50 7.26 -11.04
N TRP A 180 13.38 6.83 -10.43
CA TRP A 180 12.92 7.31 -9.14
C TRP A 180 12.70 8.83 -9.07
N GLU A 181 12.43 9.48 -10.20
CA GLU A 181 12.14 10.90 -10.29
C GLU A 181 10.69 11.16 -10.69
N LEU A 182 9.99 11.93 -9.89
CA LEU A 182 8.61 12.34 -10.13
C LEU A 182 8.50 13.86 -10.10
N PRO A 183 7.59 14.43 -10.90
CA PRO A 183 7.35 15.86 -10.87
C PRO A 183 6.83 16.30 -9.50
N GLU A 184 7.40 17.39 -8.98
CA GLU A 184 6.96 17.98 -7.73
C GLU A 184 5.65 18.75 -7.94
N THR A 185 4.69 18.55 -7.04
CA THR A 185 3.36 19.18 -7.10
C THR A 185 3.30 20.48 -6.34
N LEU A 186 4.15 20.66 -5.33
CA LEU A 186 4.20 21.86 -4.49
C LEU A 186 5.40 22.73 -4.86
N SER A 187 5.23 24.05 -4.72
CA SER A 187 6.36 24.95 -4.93
C SER A 187 7.46 24.76 -3.87
N PRO A 188 8.74 25.04 -4.20
CA PRO A 188 9.85 24.91 -3.25
C PRO A 188 9.64 25.74 -1.97
N ASP A 189 8.99 26.91 -2.08
CA ASP A 189 8.71 27.78 -0.93
C ASP A 189 7.68 27.13 0.02
N VAL A 190 6.65 26.48 -0.53
CA VAL A 190 5.67 25.74 0.28
C VAL A 190 6.36 24.60 0.99
N LEU A 191 7.13 23.77 0.26
CA LEU A 191 7.85 22.63 0.85
C LEU A 191 8.76 23.04 2.00
N LYS A 192 9.55 24.10 1.81
CA LYS A 192 10.43 24.64 2.87
C LYS A 192 9.66 25.11 4.08
N ARG A 193 8.55 25.81 3.87
CA ARG A 193 7.74 26.40 4.94
C ARG A 193 7.06 25.35 5.82
N ILE A 194 6.63 24.24 5.23
CA ILE A 194 5.92 23.15 5.93
C ILE A 194 6.83 22.00 6.33
N HIS A 195 8.13 22.06 5.97
CA HIS A 195 9.13 21.01 6.26
C HIS A 195 8.72 19.60 5.83
N MET A 196 8.11 19.47 4.66
CA MET A 196 7.68 18.17 4.11
C MET A 196 8.70 17.62 3.11
N MET A 197 8.72 16.28 2.99
CA MET A 197 9.53 15.60 1.98
C MET A 197 9.00 15.87 0.56
N SER A 198 9.84 15.67 -0.44
CA SER A 198 9.47 15.78 -1.85
C SER A 198 8.46 14.71 -2.27
N MET A 199 7.76 14.93 -3.40
CA MET A 199 6.85 13.93 -3.97
C MET A 199 7.57 12.63 -4.30
N THR A 200 8.77 12.71 -4.85
CA THR A 200 9.63 11.55 -5.15
C THR A 200 9.94 10.73 -3.91
N GLU A 201 10.36 11.37 -2.81
CA GLU A 201 10.62 10.68 -1.54
C GLU A 201 9.36 10.09 -0.93
N ALA A 202 8.23 10.80 -1.02
CA ALA A 202 6.95 10.33 -0.52
C ALA A 202 6.49 9.07 -1.27
N MET A 203 6.51 9.08 -2.60
CA MET A 203 6.15 7.92 -3.41
C MET A 203 7.10 6.74 -3.21
N ARG A 204 8.38 6.99 -3.05
CA ARG A 204 9.35 5.95 -2.72
C ARG A 204 9.03 5.30 -1.38
N ASN A 205 8.81 6.11 -0.33
CA ASN A 205 8.60 5.61 1.01
C ASN A 205 7.17 5.05 1.26
N ILE A 206 6.16 5.42 0.45
CA ILE A 206 4.85 4.78 0.53
C ILE A 206 4.89 3.35 -0.06
N HIS A 207 5.67 3.10 -1.10
CA HIS A 207 5.79 1.79 -1.74
C HIS A 207 6.94 0.96 -1.18
N PHE A 208 8.04 1.59 -0.77
CA PHE A 208 9.26 0.95 -0.26
C PHE A 208 9.80 1.73 0.93
N PRO A 209 9.16 1.62 2.10
CA PRO A 209 9.52 2.41 3.28
C PRO A 209 10.90 2.05 3.81
N GLU A 210 11.75 3.06 3.96
CA GLU A 210 13.07 2.92 4.59
C GLU A 210 12.96 2.71 6.11
N SER A 211 11.92 3.29 6.71
CA SER A 211 11.61 3.16 8.14
C SER A 211 10.15 3.50 8.43
N ALA A 212 9.66 3.15 9.61
CA ALA A 212 8.33 3.52 10.08
C ALA A 212 8.14 5.05 10.19
N ALA A 213 9.21 5.80 10.49
CA ALA A 213 9.19 7.26 10.52
C ALA A 213 9.01 7.82 9.10
N LYS A 214 9.84 7.39 8.16
CA LYS A 214 9.75 7.80 6.74
C LYS A 214 8.41 7.45 6.11
N LEU A 215 7.83 6.31 6.47
CA LEU A 215 6.49 5.93 6.03
C LEU A 215 5.42 6.91 6.54
N ARG A 216 5.48 7.31 7.82
CA ARG A 216 4.54 8.30 8.37
C ARG A 216 4.68 9.65 7.68
N ASP A 217 5.91 10.11 7.43
CA ASP A 217 6.17 11.36 6.75
C ASP A 217 5.66 11.32 5.30
N ALA A 218 5.83 10.20 4.59
CA ALA A 218 5.29 9.98 3.26
C ALA A 218 3.75 10.02 3.25
N GLN A 219 3.11 9.33 4.20
CA GLN A 219 1.65 9.37 4.36
C GLN A 219 1.13 10.77 4.65
N LEU A 220 1.84 11.52 5.49
CA LEU A 220 1.50 12.92 5.80
C LEU A 220 1.62 13.81 4.56
N ARG A 221 2.71 13.65 3.79
CA ARG A 221 2.94 14.39 2.54
C ARG A 221 1.82 14.15 1.53
N LEU A 222 1.45 12.91 1.28
CA LEU A 222 0.40 12.57 0.31
C LEU A 222 -0.98 13.07 0.75
N LYS A 223 -1.32 12.93 2.03
CA LYS A 223 -2.57 13.48 2.60
C LYS A 223 -2.61 15.02 2.52
N PHE A 224 -1.48 15.66 2.79
CA PHE A 224 -1.37 17.11 2.66
C PHE A 224 -1.63 17.56 1.22
N ASP A 225 -1.00 16.88 0.25
CA ASP A 225 -1.16 17.20 -1.17
C ASP A 225 -2.64 17.17 -1.59
N GLU A 226 -3.31 16.07 -1.28
CA GLU A 226 -4.74 15.90 -1.59
C GLU A 226 -5.60 17.02 -0.97
N LEU A 227 -5.46 17.25 0.33
CA LEU A 227 -6.24 18.27 1.04
C LEU A 227 -5.88 19.69 0.60
N PHE A 228 -4.62 19.97 0.31
CA PHE A 228 -4.14 21.26 -0.16
C PHE A 228 -4.79 21.65 -1.50
N PHE A 229 -4.78 20.75 -2.47
CA PHE A 229 -5.39 21.04 -3.78
C PHE A 229 -6.92 21.15 -3.72
N ILE A 230 -7.57 20.36 -2.88
CA ILE A 230 -9.01 20.52 -2.61
C ILE A 230 -9.28 21.92 -2.04
N GLN A 231 -8.55 22.31 -1.00
CA GLN A 231 -8.73 23.62 -0.37
C GLN A 231 -8.41 24.77 -1.32
N LEU A 232 -7.35 24.65 -2.11
CA LEU A 232 -6.97 25.64 -3.12
C LEU A 232 -8.09 25.82 -4.17
N ASN A 233 -8.72 24.74 -4.60
CA ASN A 233 -9.84 24.78 -5.54
C ASN A 233 -11.08 25.47 -4.95
N ILE A 234 -11.40 25.20 -3.69
CA ILE A 234 -12.48 25.87 -2.96
C ILE A 234 -12.20 27.36 -2.86
N LEU A 235 -10.99 27.76 -2.45
CA LEU A 235 -10.60 29.17 -2.32
C LEU A 235 -10.62 29.89 -3.68
N ARG A 236 -10.14 29.24 -4.74
CA ARG A 236 -10.21 29.78 -6.10
C ARG A 236 -11.65 30.06 -6.52
N THR A 237 -12.53 29.08 -6.31
CA THR A 237 -13.96 29.21 -6.65
C THR A 237 -14.62 30.31 -5.84
N ALA A 238 -14.35 30.40 -4.55
CA ALA A 238 -14.86 31.46 -3.67
C ALA A 238 -14.37 32.86 -4.09
N SER A 239 -13.09 32.97 -4.48
CA SER A 239 -12.49 34.22 -4.95
C SER A 239 -13.11 34.69 -6.26
N VAL A 240 -13.26 33.77 -7.24
CA VAL A 240 -13.93 34.07 -8.52
C VAL A 240 -15.38 34.51 -8.29
N ARG A 241 -16.08 33.84 -7.37
CA ARG A 241 -17.45 34.22 -6.99
C ARG A 241 -17.51 35.62 -6.40
N LYS A 242 -16.60 35.96 -5.48
CA LYS A 242 -16.52 37.32 -4.89
C LYS A 242 -16.25 38.42 -5.91
N LEU A 243 -15.43 38.12 -6.92
CA LEU A 243 -15.14 39.08 -8.01
C LEU A 243 -16.33 39.27 -8.95
N LYS A 244 -17.07 38.19 -9.26
CA LYS A 244 -18.20 38.22 -10.21
C LYS A 244 -19.53 38.67 -9.58
N LEU A 245 -19.77 38.33 -8.34
CA LEU A 245 -21.03 38.63 -7.65
C LEU A 245 -20.81 39.76 -6.67
N LYS A 246 -21.26 40.95 -7.05
CA LYS A 246 -21.36 42.10 -6.11
C LYS A 246 -22.57 41.86 -5.23
N GLY A 247 -22.38 41.89 -3.92
CA GLY A 247 -23.49 41.86 -2.95
C GLY A 247 -24.33 43.14 -3.03
N ILE A 248 -25.53 43.06 -2.53
CA ILE A 248 -26.38 44.26 -2.33
C ILE A 248 -25.73 45.10 -1.22
N VAL A 249 -25.46 46.34 -1.55
CA VAL A 249 -24.92 47.29 -0.55
C VAL A 249 -26.08 47.89 0.21
N PHE A 250 -26.08 47.76 1.53
CA PHE A 250 -26.99 48.43 2.43
C PHE A 250 -26.30 49.69 3.00
N PRO A 251 -26.45 50.85 2.37
CA PRO A 251 -25.69 52.04 2.72
C PRO A 251 -26.06 52.59 4.11
N THR A 252 -27.24 52.25 4.61
CA THR A 252 -27.74 52.69 5.90
C THR A 252 -28.36 51.54 6.67
N VAL A 253 -27.95 51.36 7.91
CA VAL A 253 -28.64 50.48 8.85
C VAL A 253 -29.83 51.29 9.43
N GLY A 254 -30.99 51.05 8.84
CA GLY A 254 -32.20 51.84 9.16
C GLY A 254 -32.96 51.29 10.36
N HIS A 255 -34.09 51.97 10.62
CA HIS A 255 -34.99 51.66 11.73
C HIS A 255 -35.46 50.19 11.71
N TYR A 256 -35.80 49.64 10.56
CA TYR A 256 -36.27 48.22 10.42
C TYR A 256 -35.27 47.23 10.95
N PHE A 257 -33.98 47.40 10.64
CA PHE A 257 -32.93 46.49 11.11
C PHE A 257 -32.80 46.57 12.64
N ASN A 258 -32.76 47.80 13.18
CA ASN A 258 -32.60 48.02 14.62
C ASN A 258 -33.80 47.48 15.40
N THR A 259 -35.03 47.69 14.91
CA THR A 259 -36.24 47.16 15.51
C THR A 259 -36.26 45.64 15.48
N PHE A 260 -35.94 44.99 14.32
CA PHE A 260 -35.85 43.57 14.25
C PHE A 260 -34.83 42.99 15.25
N TYR A 261 -33.63 43.56 15.29
CA TYR A 261 -32.58 43.12 16.19
C TYR A 261 -32.94 43.22 17.67
N LYS A 262 -33.61 44.31 18.07
CA LYS A 262 -33.93 44.58 19.47
C LYS A 262 -35.23 43.92 19.95
N GLU A 263 -36.22 43.82 19.09
CA GLU A 263 -37.59 43.46 19.50
C GLU A 263 -38.07 42.12 18.95
N TYR A 264 -37.57 41.71 17.78
CA TYR A 264 -38.10 40.53 17.09
C TYR A 264 -37.12 39.37 16.98
N LEU A 265 -35.85 39.53 17.36
CA LEU A 265 -34.90 38.42 17.36
C LEU A 265 -35.23 37.45 18.52
N PRO A 266 -35.64 36.20 18.25
CA PRO A 266 -36.12 35.28 19.28
C PRO A 266 -35.02 34.65 20.14
N PHE A 267 -33.76 35.06 19.95
CA PHE A 267 -32.61 34.55 20.68
C PHE A 267 -31.50 35.61 20.77
N GLU A 268 -30.61 35.48 21.75
CA GLU A 268 -29.42 36.32 21.83
C GLU A 268 -28.34 35.84 20.89
N LEU A 269 -27.69 36.76 20.15
CA LEU A 269 -26.54 36.46 19.31
C LEU A 269 -25.34 36.08 20.17
N THR A 270 -24.64 35.05 19.74
CA THR A 270 -23.35 34.68 20.33
C THR A 270 -22.30 35.76 20.06
N ASN A 271 -21.21 35.76 20.85
CA ASN A 271 -20.12 36.72 20.65
C ASN A 271 -19.48 36.62 19.27
N ALA A 272 -19.48 35.43 18.65
CA ALA A 272 -18.98 35.22 17.29
C ALA A 272 -19.91 35.83 16.22
N GLN A 273 -21.24 35.86 16.47
CA GLN A 273 -22.23 36.48 15.58
C GLN A 273 -22.28 37.99 15.71
N LYS A 274 -21.83 38.53 16.85
CA LYS A 274 -21.75 39.99 17.10
C LYS A 274 -20.48 40.63 16.52
N ARG A 275 -19.50 39.87 16.08
CA ARG A 275 -18.25 40.30 15.42
C ARG A 275 -18.42 40.42 13.92
#